data_47e36b82bd1e6c202caeb1a1a4daf62e
#
_entry.id   47e36b82bd1e6c202caeb1a1a4daf62e
#
_cell.length_a   1.000
_cell.length_b   1.000
_cell.length_c   1.000
_cell.angle_alpha   90.00
_cell.angle_beta   90.00
_cell.angle_gamma   90.00
#
_symmetry.space_group_name_H-M   'P 1'
#
loop_
_entity.id
_entity.type
_entity.pdbx_description
1 polymer ?
#
loop_
_entity_poly.entity_id
_entity_poly.type
_entity_poly.pdbx_seq_one_letter_code
_entity_poly.pdbx_strand_id
1 'polypeptide(L)'
;MVLKIRAKLLFFFHISKKKRTFANKLIRNTMSSTPAHYVYQEPAIEFVTVAVQLCLYLEQVAEHEKSDFIEKMLCLLPLLYLKARLLPKGTEEMDGYPERFVTEQEYEDVRQLIAQQLGSDDAYLEVFMEDMRYSDEPITAFISENIADIYQEVKDLACNYQTREETIMNDALVSCLEAFEQHWGQKLLNVLRPLHALSLTLIDE
;
A
#
# COMPACT_ATOMS: atom_id res chain seq x y z
N MET A 1 -12.52 18.03 19.52
CA MET A 1 -11.93 16.90 18.79
C MET A 1 -12.56 16.67 17.41
N VAL A 2 -13.88 16.58 17.31
CA VAL A 2 -14.62 16.36 16.03
C VAL A 2 -14.37 17.44 14.96
N LEU A 3 -14.14 18.70 15.34
CA LEU A 3 -13.86 19.80 14.39
C LEU A 3 -12.49 19.69 13.69
N LYS A 4 -11.46 19.11 14.35
CA LYS A 4 -10.12 18.93 13.75
C LYS A 4 -10.10 17.81 12.70
N ILE A 5 -10.90 16.75 12.88
CA ILE A 5 -11.05 15.64 11.94
C ILE A 5 -11.78 16.13 10.67
N ARG A 6 -12.84 16.93 10.81
CA ARG A 6 -13.54 17.53 9.66
C ARG A 6 -12.64 18.45 8.82
N ALA A 7 -11.75 19.20 9.46
CA ALA A 7 -10.82 20.08 8.74
C ALA A 7 -9.76 19.29 7.95
N LYS A 8 -9.23 18.18 8.50
CA LYS A 8 -8.28 17.30 7.80
C LYS A 8 -8.95 16.57 6.62
N LEU A 9 -10.19 16.08 6.78
CA LEU A 9 -10.92 15.45 5.66
C LEU A 9 -11.24 16.48 4.54
N LEU A 10 -11.65 17.69 4.89
CA LEU A 10 -11.93 18.76 3.91
C LEU A 10 -10.65 19.19 3.16
N PHE A 11 -9.49 19.16 3.80
CA PHE A 11 -8.21 19.43 3.15
C PHE A 11 -7.86 18.36 2.12
N PHE A 12 -8.12 17.10 2.42
CA PHE A 12 -7.93 15.98 1.49
C PHE A 12 -8.87 16.08 0.27
N PHE A 13 -10.13 16.46 0.48
CA PHE A 13 -11.09 16.67 -0.62
C PHE A 13 -10.84 17.97 -1.41
N HIS A 14 -10.27 19.01 -0.78
CA HIS A 14 -9.98 20.27 -1.46
C HIS A 14 -8.79 20.17 -2.43
N ILE A 15 -7.79 19.37 -2.09
CA ILE A 15 -6.67 19.02 -3.00
C ILE A 15 -7.21 18.26 -4.23
N SER A 16 -8.20 17.38 -4.05
CA SER A 16 -8.86 16.65 -5.13
C SER A 16 -9.57 17.58 -6.13
N LYS A 17 -10.29 18.61 -5.68
CA LYS A 17 -10.99 19.54 -6.57
C LYS A 17 -10.06 20.40 -7.43
N LYS A 18 -8.95 20.90 -6.88
CA LYS A 18 -7.98 21.72 -7.62
C LYS A 18 -7.19 20.88 -8.64
N LYS A 19 -6.88 19.61 -8.33
CA LYS A 19 -6.26 18.67 -9.28
C LYS A 19 -7.23 18.26 -10.38
N ARG A 20 -8.52 18.10 -10.09
CA ARG A 20 -9.55 17.78 -11.09
C ARG A 20 -9.71 18.87 -12.16
N THR A 21 -9.58 20.13 -11.80
CA THR A 21 -9.64 21.23 -12.77
C THR A 21 -8.39 21.31 -13.64
N PHE A 22 -7.22 20.98 -13.08
CA PHE A 22 -5.94 20.94 -13.82
C PHE A 22 -5.90 19.72 -14.75
N ALA A 23 -6.30 18.53 -14.26
CA ALA A 23 -6.40 17.30 -15.06
C ALA A 23 -7.41 17.46 -16.21
N ASN A 24 -8.60 18.02 -15.97
CA ASN A 24 -9.60 18.25 -17.00
C ASN A 24 -9.15 19.30 -18.05
N LYS A 25 -8.26 20.22 -17.70
CA LYS A 25 -7.66 21.17 -18.65
C LYS A 25 -6.57 20.53 -19.49
N LEU A 26 -5.80 19.58 -18.92
CA LEU A 26 -4.83 18.74 -19.65
C LEU A 26 -5.54 17.79 -20.63
N ILE A 27 -6.61 17.12 -20.19
CA ILE A 27 -7.39 16.16 -21.00
C ILE A 27 -8.08 16.84 -22.19
N ARG A 28 -8.52 18.10 -22.07
CA ARG A 28 -9.13 18.83 -23.19
C ARG A 28 -8.14 19.27 -24.27
N ASN A 29 -6.85 19.35 -23.97
CA ASN A 29 -5.81 19.75 -24.94
C ASN A 29 -5.15 18.57 -25.67
N THR A 30 -5.52 17.30 -25.36
CA THR A 30 -4.91 16.11 -25.96
C THR A 30 -5.87 15.31 -26.85
N MET A 31 -6.78 15.97 -27.57
CA MET A 31 -7.58 15.29 -28.59
C MET A 31 -6.79 15.16 -29.91
N SER A 32 -5.57 14.68 -29.83
CA SER A 32 -4.78 14.14 -30.96
C SER A 32 -3.54 13.44 -30.41
N SER A 33 -3.69 12.28 -29.77
CA SER A 33 -2.54 11.44 -29.45
C SER A 33 -2.98 9.99 -29.25
N THR A 34 -2.16 9.06 -29.71
CA THR A 34 -2.10 7.66 -29.28
C THR A 34 -2.53 7.55 -27.82
N PRO A 35 -3.35 6.54 -27.42
CA PRO A 35 -3.70 6.36 -26.02
C PRO A 35 -2.42 6.30 -25.18
N ALA A 36 -2.37 7.09 -24.10
CA ALA A 36 -1.22 7.12 -23.22
C ALA A 36 -0.89 5.70 -22.75
N HIS A 37 0.39 5.36 -22.71
CA HIS A 37 0.86 4.05 -22.25
C HIS A 37 0.21 3.72 -20.89
N TYR A 38 -0.06 2.42 -20.64
CA TYR A 38 -0.74 1.92 -19.46
C TYR A 38 -0.24 2.53 -18.15
N VAL A 39 1.09 2.69 -18.01
CA VAL A 39 1.75 3.24 -16.82
C VAL A 39 1.41 4.71 -16.54
N TYR A 40 0.97 5.48 -17.54
CA TYR A 40 0.57 6.88 -17.37
C TYR A 40 -0.93 7.08 -17.25
N GLN A 41 -1.71 6.01 -17.26
CA GLN A 41 -3.15 6.11 -17.04
C GLN A 41 -3.46 6.46 -15.59
N GLU A 42 -4.58 7.18 -15.38
CA GLU A 42 -4.99 7.67 -14.06
C GLU A 42 -5.00 6.56 -12.99
N PRO A 43 -5.53 5.34 -13.22
CA PRO A 43 -5.52 4.28 -12.21
C PRO A 43 -4.11 3.84 -11.78
N ALA A 44 -3.17 3.73 -12.73
CA ALA A 44 -1.80 3.35 -12.43
C ALA A 44 -1.08 4.43 -11.60
N ILE A 45 -1.22 5.70 -11.99
CA ILE A 45 -0.65 6.83 -11.26
C ILE A 45 -1.23 6.92 -9.84
N GLU A 46 -2.54 6.70 -9.69
CA GLU A 46 -3.19 6.71 -8.37
C GLU A 46 -2.70 5.59 -7.47
N PHE A 47 -2.56 4.37 -8.00
CA PHE A 47 -2.03 3.23 -7.26
C PHE A 47 -0.59 3.48 -6.80
N VAL A 48 0.30 3.85 -7.71
CA VAL A 48 1.71 4.15 -7.39
C VAL A 48 1.81 5.31 -6.40
N THR A 49 0.93 6.31 -6.49
CA THR A 49 0.91 7.42 -5.52
C THR A 49 0.61 6.93 -4.11
N VAL A 50 -0.35 6.02 -3.94
CA VAL A 50 -0.68 5.44 -2.63
C VAL A 50 0.44 4.54 -2.14
N ALA A 51 1.04 3.73 -3.03
CA ALA A 51 2.20 2.89 -2.72
C ALA A 51 3.37 3.72 -2.19
N VAL A 52 3.74 4.81 -2.86
CA VAL A 52 4.80 5.73 -2.41
C VAL A 52 4.46 6.36 -1.06
N GLN A 53 3.20 6.77 -0.83
CA GLN A 53 2.78 7.33 0.46
C GLN A 53 2.91 6.32 1.59
N LEU A 54 2.58 5.05 1.36
CA LEU A 54 2.76 3.98 2.33
C LEU A 54 4.24 3.79 2.65
N CYS A 55 5.11 3.68 1.63
CA CYS A 55 6.55 3.50 1.83
C CYS A 55 7.15 4.64 2.67
N LEU A 56 6.90 5.88 2.29
CA LEU A 56 7.42 7.06 3.00
C LEU A 56 6.95 7.11 4.46
N TYR A 57 5.72 6.68 4.74
CA TYR A 57 5.21 6.64 6.10
C TYR A 57 5.88 5.53 6.93
N LEU A 58 6.05 4.34 6.35
CA LEU A 58 6.67 3.21 7.04
C LEU A 58 8.15 3.43 7.33
N GLU A 59 8.86 4.15 6.47
CA GLU A 59 10.26 4.54 6.67
C GLU A 59 10.45 5.54 7.83
N GLN A 60 9.37 6.22 8.24
CA GLN A 60 9.36 7.21 9.32
C GLN A 60 8.49 6.77 10.52
N VAL A 61 8.13 5.50 10.62
CA VAL A 61 7.18 5.02 11.62
C VAL A 61 7.63 5.30 13.06
N ALA A 62 8.93 5.32 13.32
CA ALA A 62 9.50 5.66 14.64
C ALA A 62 9.23 7.10 15.10
N GLU A 63 8.84 8.00 14.20
CA GLU A 63 8.51 9.39 14.50
C GLU A 63 7.04 9.58 14.92
N HIS A 64 6.24 8.51 14.86
CA HIS A 64 4.80 8.54 15.08
C HIS A 64 4.41 7.81 16.36
N GLU A 65 3.31 8.24 16.97
CA GLU A 65 2.70 7.51 18.08
C GLU A 65 1.96 6.25 17.58
N LYS A 66 1.84 5.23 18.44
CA LYS A 66 1.15 3.97 18.10
C LYS A 66 -0.28 4.18 17.60
N SER A 67 -1.03 5.08 18.22
CA SER A 67 -2.39 5.44 17.80
C SER A 67 -2.43 6.03 16.39
N ASP A 68 -1.50 6.95 16.08
CA ASP A 68 -1.38 7.55 14.75
C ASP A 68 -1.01 6.51 13.69
N PHE A 69 -0.12 5.57 14.04
CA PHE A 69 0.25 4.45 13.18
C PHE A 69 -0.97 3.59 12.83
N ILE A 70 -1.74 3.15 13.83
CA ILE A 70 -2.92 2.30 13.62
C ILE A 70 -3.96 3.03 12.76
N GLU A 71 -4.30 4.29 13.08
CA GLU A 71 -5.22 5.09 12.27
C GLU A 71 -4.74 5.25 10.83
N LYS A 72 -3.44 5.47 10.65
CA LYS A 72 -2.86 5.66 9.31
C LYS A 72 -2.90 4.38 8.49
N MET A 73 -2.57 3.23 9.07
CA MET A 73 -2.64 1.94 8.40
C MET A 73 -4.09 1.59 8.03
N LEU A 74 -5.06 1.84 8.90
CA LEU A 74 -6.48 1.64 8.61
C LEU A 74 -7.02 2.56 7.49
N CYS A 75 -6.32 3.63 7.15
CA CYS A 75 -6.65 4.46 5.99
C CYS A 75 -5.89 4.05 4.74
N LEU A 76 -4.57 3.81 4.84
CA LEU A 76 -3.71 3.56 3.68
C LEU A 76 -3.89 2.16 3.10
N LEU A 77 -3.95 1.12 3.94
CA LEU A 77 -4.05 -0.26 3.46
C LEU A 77 -5.35 -0.52 2.67
N PRO A 78 -6.55 -0.15 3.15
CA PRO A 78 -7.78 -0.31 2.36
C PRO A 78 -7.75 0.50 1.06
N LEU A 79 -7.14 1.70 1.08
CA LEU A 79 -7.00 2.52 -0.12
C LEU A 79 -6.06 1.86 -1.13
N LEU A 80 -4.94 1.30 -0.67
CA LEU A 80 -4.00 0.56 -1.51
C LEU A 80 -4.68 -0.66 -2.15
N TYR A 81 -5.40 -1.45 -1.35
CA TYR A 81 -6.17 -2.60 -1.83
C TYR A 81 -7.18 -2.19 -2.91
N LEU A 82 -7.97 -1.16 -2.64
CA LEU A 82 -8.95 -0.66 -3.59
C LEU A 82 -8.30 -0.20 -4.90
N LYS A 83 -7.17 0.52 -4.82
CA LYS A 83 -6.45 0.98 -6.03
C LYS A 83 -5.86 -0.18 -6.82
N ALA A 84 -5.28 -1.19 -6.16
CA ALA A 84 -4.82 -2.41 -6.82
C ALA A 84 -5.97 -3.14 -7.55
N ARG A 85 -7.15 -3.27 -6.91
CA ARG A 85 -8.33 -3.92 -7.51
C ARG A 85 -8.95 -3.17 -8.68
N LEU A 86 -8.76 -1.87 -8.76
CA LEU A 86 -9.29 -1.03 -9.83
C LEU A 86 -8.35 -0.92 -11.04
N LEU A 87 -7.12 -1.42 -10.91
CA LEU A 87 -6.18 -1.44 -12.03
C LEU A 87 -6.64 -2.42 -13.11
N PRO A 88 -6.67 -2.00 -14.38
CA PRO A 88 -6.85 -2.93 -15.49
C PRO A 88 -5.67 -3.92 -15.51
N LYS A 89 -5.92 -5.15 -15.94
CA LYS A 89 -4.83 -6.12 -16.12
C LYS A 89 -3.91 -5.61 -17.23
N GLY A 90 -2.66 -5.38 -16.89
CA GLY A 90 -1.60 -5.09 -17.85
C GLY A 90 -1.12 -6.36 -18.55
N THR A 91 -0.27 -6.19 -19.55
CA THR A 91 0.44 -7.28 -20.21
C THR A 91 1.93 -7.02 -20.03
N GLU A 92 2.68 -8.02 -19.59
CA GLU A 92 4.14 -7.92 -19.56
C GLU A 92 4.67 -7.71 -20.98
N GLU A 93 5.60 -6.77 -21.11
CA GLU A 93 6.35 -6.58 -22.35
C GLU A 93 7.58 -7.49 -22.41
N MET A 94 7.95 -8.11 -21.26
CA MET A 94 9.05 -9.07 -21.06
C MET A 94 10.46 -8.54 -21.38
N ASP A 95 10.59 -7.25 -21.63
CA ASP A 95 11.85 -6.59 -21.94
C ASP A 95 12.28 -5.59 -20.85
N GLY A 96 11.44 -5.36 -19.84
CA GLY A 96 11.65 -4.34 -18.81
C GLY A 96 12.62 -4.74 -17.70
N TYR A 97 12.70 -6.02 -17.38
CA TYR A 97 13.56 -6.57 -16.31
C TYR A 97 13.53 -5.73 -15.01
N PRO A 98 12.37 -5.63 -14.32
CA PRO A 98 12.27 -4.84 -13.10
C PRO A 98 13.23 -5.37 -12.02
N GLU A 99 13.93 -4.45 -11.35
CA GLU A 99 14.90 -4.79 -10.32
C GLU A 99 14.23 -4.92 -8.94
N ARG A 100 14.81 -5.75 -8.08
CA ARG A 100 14.52 -5.80 -6.66
C ARG A 100 15.45 -4.82 -5.94
N PHE A 101 14.87 -3.79 -5.36
CA PHE A 101 15.62 -2.72 -4.68
C PHE A 101 15.67 -2.93 -3.18
N VAL A 102 14.59 -3.47 -2.59
CA VAL A 102 14.53 -3.69 -1.15
C VAL A 102 15.49 -4.79 -0.74
N THR A 103 16.50 -4.43 0.02
CA THR A 103 17.46 -5.36 0.60
C THR A 103 16.85 -6.05 1.83
N GLU A 104 17.44 -7.21 2.22
CA GLU A 104 17.05 -7.90 3.45
C GLU A 104 17.17 -6.99 4.69
N GLN A 105 18.19 -6.12 4.72
CA GLN A 105 18.37 -5.17 5.81
C GLN A 105 17.24 -4.13 5.86
N GLU A 106 16.88 -3.53 4.73
CA GLU A 106 15.79 -2.54 4.66
C GLU A 106 14.44 -3.15 5.02
N TYR A 107 14.19 -4.39 4.57
CA TYR A 107 13.00 -5.14 4.97
C TYR A 107 12.95 -5.34 6.48
N GLU A 108 14.06 -5.82 7.06
CA GLU A 108 14.15 -6.10 8.49
C GLU A 108 14.08 -4.82 9.34
N ASP A 109 14.68 -3.72 8.88
CA ASP A 109 14.59 -2.42 9.55
C ASP A 109 13.13 -1.95 9.66
N VAL A 110 12.38 -1.99 8.56
CA VAL A 110 10.96 -1.61 8.55
C VAL A 110 10.15 -2.56 9.44
N ARG A 111 10.37 -3.87 9.33
CA ARG A 111 9.70 -4.88 10.17
C ARG A 111 9.93 -4.61 11.66
N GLN A 112 11.19 -4.38 12.06
CA GLN A 112 11.54 -4.12 13.45
C GLN A 112 10.95 -2.81 13.98
N LEU A 113 10.95 -1.75 13.19
CA LEU A 113 10.34 -0.47 13.58
C LEU A 113 8.84 -0.64 13.84
N ILE A 114 8.12 -1.37 13.00
CA ILE A 114 6.69 -1.65 13.19
C ILE A 114 6.48 -2.53 14.43
N ALA A 115 7.28 -3.59 14.60
CA ALA A 115 7.21 -4.47 15.76
C ALA A 115 7.45 -3.72 17.07
N GLN A 116 8.42 -2.79 17.11
CA GLN A 116 8.66 -1.93 18.27
C GLN A 116 7.50 -0.98 18.54
N GLN A 117 6.88 -0.43 17.50
CA GLN A 117 5.73 0.46 17.62
C GLN A 117 4.50 -0.24 18.22
N LEU A 118 4.26 -1.48 17.81
CA LEU A 118 3.11 -2.27 18.27
C LEU A 118 3.37 -2.98 19.61
N GLY A 119 4.61 -3.37 19.86
CA GLY A 119 4.99 -4.11 21.07
C GLY A 119 4.27 -5.46 21.17
N SER A 120 3.61 -5.72 22.30
CA SER A 120 2.85 -6.97 22.51
C SER A 120 1.66 -7.15 21.55
N ASP A 121 1.19 -6.07 20.91
CA ASP A 121 0.03 -6.10 20.02
C ASP A 121 0.40 -6.41 18.56
N ASP A 122 1.68 -6.69 18.29
CA ASP A 122 2.15 -7.10 16.98
C ASP A 122 1.68 -8.51 16.60
N ALA A 123 1.53 -9.40 17.60
CA ALA A 123 1.14 -10.78 17.39
C ALA A 123 -0.39 -10.92 17.31
N TYR A 124 -0.88 -11.66 16.32
CA TYR A 124 -2.29 -12.02 16.20
C TYR A 124 -2.47 -13.46 15.74
N LEU A 125 -3.69 -14.00 15.88
CA LEU A 125 -4.02 -15.34 15.42
C LEU A 125 -4.57 -15.29 13.99
N GLU A 126 -3.89 -15.95 13.07
CA GLU A 126 -4.32 -16.08 11.70
C GLU A 126 -5.45 -17.09 11.56
N VAL A 127 -6.50 -16.76 10.77
CA VAL A 127 -7.77 -17.51 10.76
C VAL A 127 -8.08 -18.19 9.41
N PHE A 128 -7.30 -17.95 8.34
CA PHE A 128 -7.60 -18.43 6.98
C PHE A 128 -6.43 -19.15 6.32
N MET A 129 -5.72 -19.98 7.06
CA MET A 129 -4.67 -20.83 6.50
C MET A 129 -5.25 -22.16 6.02
N GLU A 130 -4.81 -22.66 4.86
CA GLU A 130 -5.26 -23.96 4.35
C GLU A 130 -4.96 -25.11 5.33
N ASP A 131 -3.85 -25.02 6.04
CA ASP A 131 -3.40 -26.00 7.05
C ASP A 131 -4.30 -26.04 8.29
N MET A 132 -5.08 -24.99 8.57
CA MET A 132 -6.05 -24.99 9.68
C MET A 132 -7.19 -26.01 9.48
N ARG A 133 -7.36 -26.56 8.29
CA ARG A 133 -8.30 -27.70 8.08
C ARG A 133 -7.81 -29.00 8.71
N TYR A 134 -6.52 -29.07 9.04
CA TYR A 134 -5.84 -30.27 9.52
C TYR A 134 -5.20 -30.11 10.91
N SER A 135 -5.22 -28.90 11.45
CA SER A 135 -4.67 -28.57 12.78
C SER A 135 -5.68 -27.79 13.58
N ASP A 136 -5.89 -28.21 14.84
CA ASP A 136 -6.72 -27.50 15.82
C ASP A 136 -5.93 -26.37 16.51
N GLU A 137 -4.66 -26.18 16.18
CA GLU A 137 -3.81 -25.15 16.79
C GLU A 137 -3.81 -23.88 15.93
N PRO A 138 -4.14 -22.72 16.53
CA PRO A 138 -4.08 -21.44 15.82
C PRO A 138 -2.62 -21.06 15.51
N ILE A 139 -2.39 -20.54 14.30
CA ILE A 139 -1.08 -20.06 13.87
C ILE A 139 -0.92 -18.60 14.30
N THR A 140 0.17 -18.31 15.00
CA THR A 140 0.53 -16.95 15.34
C THR A 140 1.18 -16.29 14.12
N ALA A 141 0.68 -15.10 13.74
CA ALA A 141 1.24 -14.24 12.71
C ALA A 141 1.55 -12.86 13.31
N PHE A 142 2.34 -12.07 12.60
CA PHE A 142 2.76 -10.75 13.05
C PHE A 142 2.30 -9.68 12.06
N ILE A 143 1.75 -8.59 12.60
CA ILE A 143 1.32 -7.43 11.80
C ILE A 143 2.54 -6.82 11.10
N SER A 144 3.67 -6.71 11.82
CA SER A 144 4.93 -6.18 11.32
C SER A 144 5.45 -6.93 10.10
N GLU A 145 5.44 -8.26 10.12
CA GLU A 145 5.88 -9.11 9.00
C GLU A 145 4.99 -8.90 7.77
N ASN A 146 3.68 -8.97 7.96
CA ASN A 146 2.73 -8.81 6.86
C ASN A 146 2.80 -7.41 6.23
N ILE A 147 3.00 -6.35 7.03
CA ILE A 147 3.17 -5.00 6.49
C ILE A 147 4.53 -4.84 5.80
N ALA A 148 5.60 -5.46 6.32
CA ALA A 148 6.92 -5.44 5.67
C ALA A 148 6.91 -6.17 4.31
N ASP A 149 6.16 -7.28 4.19
CA ASP A 149 5.96 -7.96 2.92
C ASP A 149 5.23 -7.08 1.90
N ILE A 150 4.20 -6.36 2.33
CA ILE A 150 3.51 -5.38 1.48
C ILE A 150 4.48 -4.25 1.09
N TYR A 151 5.23 -3.73 2.05
CA TYR A 151 6.22 -2.68 1.82
C TYR A 151 7.23 -3.08 0.75
N GLN A 152 7.80 -4.27 0.84
CA GLN A 152 8.78 -4.77 -0.13
C GLN A 152 8.24 -4.71 -1.56
N GLU A 153 7.05 -5.25 -1.80
CA GLU A 153 6.47 -5.30 -3.14
C GLU A 153 6.13 -3.91 -3.70
N VAL A 154 5.54 -3.05 -2.88
CA VAL A 154 5.18 -1.70 -3.36
C VAL A 154 6.36 -0.74 -3.42
N LYS A 155 7.43 -0.96 -2.62
CA LYS A 155 8.67 -0.19 -2.67
C LYS A 155 9.46 -0.51 -3.93
N ASP A 156 9.60 -1.80 -4.26
CA ASP A 156 10.23 -2.25 -5.50
C ASP A 156 9.53 -1.65 -6.72
N LEU A 157 8.18 -1.67 -6.74
CA LEU A 157 7.41 -0.99 -7.77
C LEU A 157 7.73 0.50 -7.83
N ALA A 158 7.72 1.21 -6.69
CA ALA A 158 7.95 2.64 -6.64
C ALA A 158 9.35 3.02 -7.16
N CYS A 159 10.38 2.22 -6.82
CA CYS A 159 11.74 2.43 -7.31
C CYS A 159 11.84 2.20 -8.82
N ASN A 160 11.24 1.13 -9.35
CA ASN A 160 11.20 0.88 -10.80
C ASN A 160 10.47 2.01 -11.56
N TYR A 161 9.43 2.60 -10.97
CA TYR A 161 8.74 3.75 -11.57
C TYR A 161 9.62 5.00 -11.67
N GLN A 162 10.62 5.16 -10.81
CA GLN A 162 11.56 6.29 -10.84
C GLN A 162 12.51 6.23 -12.05
N THR A 163 12.70 5.06 -12.67
CA THR A 163 13.54 4.91 -13.86
C THR A 163 12.97 5.70 -15.04
N ARG A 164 11.65 5.87 -15.11
CA ARG A 164 10.91 6.50 -16.22
C ARG A 164 11.03 5.75 -17.54
N GLU A 165 11.46 4.50 -17.51
CA GLU A 165 11.46 3.61 -18.67
C GLU A 165 10.13 2.87 -18.73
N GLU A 166 9.35 3.09 -19.80
CA GLU A 166 7.97 2.61 -19.91
C GLU A 166 7.86 1.08 -19.77
N THR A 167 8.80 0.35 -20.36
CA THR A 167 8.86 -1.13 -20.27
C THR A 167 9.12 -1.60 -18.85
N ILE A 168 10.11 -1.00 -18.15
CA ILE A 168 10.42 -1.34 -16.74
C ILE A 168 9.25 -0.99 -15.82
N MET A 169 8.65 0.19 -16.00
CA MET A 169 7.49 0.64 -15.23
C MET A 169 6.29 -0.31 -15.42
N ASN A 170 6.07 -0.73 -16.68
CA ASN A 170 4.97 -1.63 -17.02
C ASN A 170 5.16 -3.00 -16.38
N ASP A 171 6.31 -3.63 -16.58
CA ASP A 171 6.59 -4.97 -16.08
C ASP A 171 6.65 -4.99 -14.54
N ALA A 172 7.17 -3.93 -13.91
CA ALA A 172 7.12 -3.78 -12.46
C ALA A 172 5.67 -3.66 -11.94
N LEU A 173 4.80 -2.93 -12.65
CA LEU A 173 3.40 -2.79 -12.26
C LEU A 173 2.65 -4.12 -12.41
N VAL A 174 2.88 -4.85 -13.50
CA VAL A 174 2.28 -6.17 -13.73
C VAL A 174 2.75 -7.16 -12.67
N SER A 175 4.05 -7.25 -12.42
CA SER A 175 4.63 -8.14 -11.39
C SER A 175 4.09 -7.82 -9.99
N CYS A 176 3.99 -6.54 -9.63
CA CYS A 176 3.43 -6.14 -8.34
C CYS A 176 1.96 -6.52 -8.20
N LEU A 177 1.16 -6.44 -9.28
CA LEU A 177 -0.25 -6.84 -9.28
C LEU A 177 -0.42 -8.36 -9.23
N GLU A 178 0.45 -9.11 -9.88
CA GLU A 178 0.46 -10.58 -9.76
C GLU A 178 0.80 -11.00 -8.33
N ALA A 179 1.81 -10.38 -7.71
CA ALA A 179 2.12 -10.58 -6.31
C ALA A 179 0.96 -10.17 -5.39
N PHE A 180 0.19 -9.13 -5.75
CA PHE A 180 -1.05 -8.76 -5.04
C PHE A 180 -2.09 -9.88 -5.09
N GLU A 181 -2.35 -10.43 -6.26
CA GLU A 181 -3.36 -11.49 -6.43
C GLU A 181 -2.94 -12.78 -5.69
N GLN A 182 -1.65 -13.12 -5.68
CA GLN A 182 -1.13 -14.38 -5.16
C GLN A 182 -0.72 -14.33 -3.69
N HIS A 183 -0.31 -13.17 -3.18
CA HIS A 183 0.41 -13.09 -1.93
C HIS A 183 0.00 -11.88 -1.05
N TRP A 184 0.49 -10.67 -1.36
CA TRP A 184 0.40 -9.56 -0.42
C TRP A 184 -1.02 -8.98 -0.26
N GLY A 185 -1.90 -9.20 -1.21
CA GLY A 185 -3.30 -8.81 -1.07
C GLY A 185 -4.01 -9.55 0.07
N GLN A 186 -3.71 -10.83 0.28
CA GLN A 186 -4.21 -11.60 1.41
C GLN A 186 -3.60 -11.11 2.73
N LYS A 187 -2.29 -10.88 2.78
CA LYS A 187 -1.60 -10.34 3.96
C LYS A 187 -2.18 -8.98 4.39
N LEU A 188 -2.48 -8.12 3.42
CA LEU A 188 -3.13 -6.84 3.68
C LEU A 188 -4.50 -7.01 4.35
N LEU A 189 -5.33 -7.93 3.87
CA LEU A 189 -6.65 -8.20 4.47
C LEU A 189 -6.50 -8.78 5.88
N ASN A 190 -5.51 -9.64 6.11
CA ASN A 190 -5.27 -10.28 7.39
C ASN A 190 -4.93 -9.25 8.49
N VAL A 191 -4.10 -8.25 8.18
CA VAL A 191 -3.69 -7.23 9.17
C VAL A 191 -4.77 -6.18 9.45
N LEU A 192 -5.72 -5.97 8.56
CA LEU A 192 -6.80 -5.00 8.79
C LEU A 192 -7.66 -5.35 10.00
N ARG A 193 -7.91 -6.62 10.23
CA ARG A 193 -8.75 -7.08 11.34
C ARG A 193 -8.11 -6.80 12.71
N PRO A 194 -6.87 -7.23 13.01
CA PRO A 194 -6.22 -6.91 14.27
C PRO A 194 -5.99 -5.40 14.44
N LEU A 195 -5.60 -4.67 13.40
CA LEU A 195 -5.46 -3.20 13.47
C LEU A 195 -6.77 -2.51 13.84
N HIS A 196 -7.90 -2.97 13.29
CA HIS A 196 -9.21 -2.43 13.64
C HIS A 196 -9.58 -2.73 15.11
N ALA A 197 -9.29 -3.94 15.58
CA ALA A 197 -9.51 -4.28 16.98
C ALA A 197 -8.69 -3.39 17.92
N LEU A 198 -7.41 -3.15 17.59
CA LEU A 198 -6.54 -2.26 18.36
C LEU A 198 -7.00 -0.81 18.35
N SER A 199 -7.57 -0.32 17.25
CA SER A 199 -8.09 1.05 17.21
C SER A 199 -9.24 1.31 18.17
N LEU A 200 -10.02 0.28 18.51
CA LEU A 200 -11.12 0.40 19.47
C LEU A 200 -10.61 0.42 20.92
N THR A 201 -9.55 -0.32 21.23
CA THR A 201 -8.97 -0.32 22.59
C THR A 201 -8.31 1.01 22.95
N LEU A 202 -7.74 1.71 21.96
CA LEU A 202 -7.11 3.02 22.17
C LEU A 202 -8.09 4.19 22.40
N ILE A 203 -9.40 3.97 22.15
CA ILE A 203 -10.44 4.98 22.40
C ILE A 203 -10.87 4.97 23.86
N ASP A 204 -10.69 3.83 24.54
CA ASP A 204 -11.16 3.61 25.90
C ASP A 204 -10.09 3.96 26.98
N GLU A 205 -8.86 4.31 26.57
CA GLU A 205 -7.79 4.85 27.40
C GLU A 205 -7.72 6.40 27.34
#